data_75ddcb1dbbb2fa88968dd1ab27622f5e
#
_entry.id   75ddcb1dbbb2fa88968dd1ab27622f5e
#
_cell.length_a   1.000
_cell.length_b   1.000
_cell.length_c   1.000
_cell.angle_alpha   90.00
_cell.angle_beta   90.00
_cell.angle_gamma   90.00
#
_symmetry.space_group_name_H-M   'P 1'
#
loop_
_entity.id
_entity.type
_entity.pdbx_description
1 polymer ?
#
loop_
_entity_poly.entity_id
_entity_poly.type
_entity_poly.pdbx_seq_one_letter_code
_entity_poly.pdbx_strand_id
1 'polypeptide(L)'
;MKESIRKANQYIDENRVKVNQQYRGAFHLLPPIGWMNDPNGFVYFHGEYHLFYQFYPYDSVWGPMHWGHAKSKDLLHWEELPVALAPSESYDKDGCFSGSAIVKDDKLYLLYTGHVDDCLLYTSPSPRD
;
A
#
# COMPACT_ATOMS: atom_id res chain seq x y z
N MET A 1 -9.95 -10.30 9.00
CA MET A 1 -9.50 -9.10 8.24
C MET A 1 -9.93 -7.86 9.01
N LYS A 2 -9.02 -6.90 9.15
CA LYS A 2 -9.37 -5.67 9.85
C LYS A 2 -10.41 -4.88 9.06
N GLU A 3 -11.28 -4.20 9.79
CA GLU A 3 -12.38 -3.43 9.19
C GLU A 3 -11.87 -2.35 8.24
N SER A 4 -10.76 -1.70 8.60
CA SER A 4 -10.16 -0.66 7.77
C SER A 4 -9.66 -1.19 6.42
N ILE A 5 -9.13 -2.41 6.39
CA ILE A 5 -8.70 -3.07 5.15
C ILE A 5 -9.93 -3.42 4.32
N ARG A 6 -10.98 -3.94 4.96
CA ARG A 6 -12.21 -4.29 4.27
C ARG A 6 -12.85 -3.05 3.62
N LYS A 7 -12.89 -1.94 4.37
CA LYS A 7 -13.43 -0.67 3.84
C LYS A 7 -12.64 -0.18 2.62
N ALA A 8 -11.32 -0.23 2.70
CA ALA A 8 -10.49 0.22 1.59
C ALA A 8 -10.73 -0.63 0.34
N ASN A 9 -10.75 -1.95 0.49
CA ASN A 9 -10.98 -2.85 -0.64
C ASN A 9 -12.38 -2.67 -1.24
N GLN A 10 -13.38 -2.48 -0.41
CA GLN A 10 -14.74 -2.23 -0.88
C GLN A 10 -14.79 -0.93 -1.69
N TYR A 11 -14.19 0.14 -1.18
CA TYR A 11 -14.17 1.42 -1.89
C TYR A 11 -13.46 1.30 -3.26
N ILE A 12 -12.36 0.56 -3.32
CA ILE A 12 -11.65 0.32 -4.56
C ILE A 12 -12.57 -0.38 -5.56
N ASP A 13 -13.23 -1.45 -5.15
CA ASP A 13 -14.10 -2.23 -6.04
C ASP A 13 -15.27 -1.39 -6.56
N GLU A 14 -15.85 -0.55 -5.72
CA GLU A 14 -16.97 0.30 -6.10
C GLU A 14 -16.59 1.44 -7.05
N ASN A 15 -15.33 1.89 -6.99
CA ASN A 15 -14.91 3.09 -7.71
C ASN A 15 -13.95 2.84 -8.87
N ARG A 16 -13.39 1.64 -9.01
CA ARG A 16 -12.44 1.36 -10.10
C ARG A 16 -13.06 1.55 -11.50
N VAL A 17 -14.35 1.36 -11.62
CA VAL A 17 -15.05 1.54 -12.90
C VAL A 17 -15.03 2.98 -13.40
N LYS A 18 -14.75 3.94 -12.51
CA LYS A 18 -14.70 5.36 -12.85
C LYS A 18 -13.35 5.77 -13.43
N VAL A 19 -12.34 4.89 -13.38
CA VAL A 19 -11.00 5.20 -13.88
C VAL A 19 -11.00 5.11 -15.40
N ASN A 20 -10.46 6.15 -16.04
CA ASN A 20 -10.34 6.16 -17.49
C ASN A 20 -9.18 5.27 -17.93
N GLN A 21 -9.51 4.14 -18.52
CA GLN A 21 -8.52 3.14 -18.93
C GLN A 21 -7.69 3.56 -20.16
N GLN A 22 -8.14 4.56 -20.90
CA GLN A 22 -7.44 5.02 -22.11
C GLN A 22 -6.00 5.45 -21.84
N TYR A 23 -5.75 6.00 -20.66
CA TYR A 23 -4.43 6.53 -20.31
C TYR A 23 -3.62 5.62 -19.39
N ARG A 24 -4.10 4.40 -19.15
CA ARG A 24 -3.35 3.46 -18.28
C ARG A 24 -2.29 2.72 -19.06
N GLY A 25 -1.11 2.64 -18.50
CA GLY A 25 -0.02 1.86 -19.08
C GLY A 25 -0.30 0.35 -19.03
N ALA A 26 0.22 -0.36 -20.02
CA ALA A 26 0.03 -1.83 -20.10
C ALA A 26 1.06 -2.61 -19.30
N PHE A 27 2.25 -2.03 -19.09
CA PHE A 27 3.38 -2.74 -18.47
C PHE A 27 3.82 -2.16 -17.14
N HIS A 28 3.25 -1.05 -16.72
CA HIS A 28 3.65 -0.39 -15.49
C HIS A 28 2.73 -0.80 -14.35
N LEU A 29 3.30 -0.96 -13.16
CA LEU A 29 2.48 -1.09 -11.97
C LEU A 29 1.78 0.24 -11.72
N LEU A 30 0.47 0.20 -11.67
CA LEU A 30 -0.36 1.36 -11.41
C LEU A 30 -1.35 1.02 -10.30
N PRO A 31 -1.70 1.98 -9.44
CA PRO A 31 -2.73 1.73 -8.44
C PRO A 31 -4.09 1.56 -9.14
N PRO A 32 -5.01 0.81 -8.53
CA PRO A 32 -6.34 0.64 -9.12
C PRO A 32 -7.10 1.95 -9.18
N ILE A 33 -6.93 2.79 -8.17
CA ILE A 33 -7.53 4.13 -8.05
C ILE A 33 -6.62 4.97 -7.13
N GLY A 34 -6.92 6.26 -6.99
CA GLY A 34 -6.36 7.10 -5.94
C GLY A 34 -4.91 7.47 -6.15
N TRP A 35 -4.21 7.61 -5.03
CA TRP A 35 -2.84 8.13 -4.96
C TRP A 35 -1.84 7.01 -4.67
N MET A 36 -0.69 7.05 -5.32
CA MET A 36 0.41 6.12 -5.12
C MET A 36 1.72 6.90 -5.01
N ASN A 37 2.60 6.50 -4.09
CA ASN A 37 3.96 7.03 -4.05
C ASN A 37 4.97 5.89 -3.82
N ASP A 38 5.74 5.90 -2.76
CA ASP A 38 6.93 5.05 -2.60
C ASP A 38 6.64 3.56 -2.69
N PRO A 39 7.45 2.79 -3.42
CA PRO A 39 7.41 1.33 -3.34
C PRO A 39 7.95 0.87 -2.00
N ASN A 40 7.39 -0.21 -1.49
CA ASN A 40 7.78 -0.83 -0.23
C ASN A 40 7.86 -2.34 -0.37
N GLY A 41 8.68 -2.95 0.48
CA GLY A 41 8.61 -4.39 0.69
C GLY A 41 8.75 -5.27 -0.55
N PHE A 42 9.62 -4.90 -1.49
CA PHE A 42 9.83 -5.72 -2.68
C PHE A 42 10.50 -7.04 -2.29
N VAL A 43 9.86 -8.17 -2.62
CA VAL A 43 10.33 -9.48 -2.17
C VAL A 43 9.87 -10.58 -3.12
N TYR A 44 10.70 -11.62 -3.27
CA TYR A 44 10.33 -12.83 -4.01
C TYR A 44 9.80 -13.86 -3.02
N PHE A 45 8.59 -14.35 -3.26
CA PHE A 45 7.93 -15.26 -2.33
C PHE A 45 6.99 -16.20 -3.10
N HIS A 46 7.11 -17.50 -2.83
CA HIS A 46 6.29 -18.55 -3.48
C HIS A 46 6.27 -18.44 -5.01
N GLY A 47 7.45 -18.19 -5.61
CA GLY A 47 7.59 -18.19 -7.06
C GLY A 47 7.13 -16.91 -7.74
N GLU A 48 6.77 -15.89 -6.98
CA GLU A 48 6.31 -14.63 -7.54
C GLU A 48 6.99 -13.45 -6.84
N TYR A 49 7.16 -12.35 -7.57
CA TYR A 49 7.61 -11.08 -7.00
C TYR A 49 6.42 -10.38 -6.38
N HIS A 50 6.59 -9.92 -5.15
CA HIS A 50 5.59 -9.13 -4.46
C HIS A 50 6.12 -7.72 -4.26
N LEU A 51 5.29 -6.73 -4.52
CA LEU A 51 5.61 -5.33 -4.31
C LEU A 51 4.46 -4.68 -3.57
N PHE A 52 4.80 -3.96 -2.54
CA PHE A 52 3.87 -3.12 -1.81
C PHE A 52 4.18 -1.67 -2.13
N TYR A 53 3.25 -0.77 -1.86
CA TYR A 53 3.45 0.63 -2.17
C TYR A 53 2.59 1.50 -1.26
N GLN A 54 3.09 2.71 -1.01
CA GLN A 54 2.31 3.72 -0.30
C GLN A 54 1.11 4.07 -1.15
N PHE A 55 -0.06 4.01 -0.56
CA PHE A 55 -1.31 4.05 -1.30
C PHE A 55 -2.40 4.76 -0.51
N TYR A 56 -3.14 5.66 -1.17
CA TYR A 56 -4.33 6.25 -0.59
C TYR A 56 -5.48 6.03 -1.56
N PRO A 57 -6.44 5.15 -1.24
CA PRO A 57 -7.49 4.78 -2.19
C PRO A 57 -8.61 5.81 -2.32
N TYR A 58 -8.78 6.71 -1.37
CA TYR A 58 -10.00 7.53 -1.27
C TYR A 58 -9.94 8.82 -2.07
N ASP A 59 -8.79 9.25 -2.54
CA ASP A 59 -8.67 10.46 -3.33
C ASP A 59 -7.41 10.39 -4.21
N SER A 60 -7.31 11.29 -5.18
CA SER A 60 -6.14 11.42 -6.04
C SER A 60 -5.09 12.35 -5.47
N VAL A 61 -5.20 12.70 -4.20
CA VAL A 61 -4.20 13.48 -3.46
C VAL A 61 -3.72 12.65 -2.28
N TRP A 62 -2.58 13.04 -1.70
CA TRP A 62 -2.01 12.38 -0.55
C TRP A 62 -2.98 12.39 0.65
N GLY A 63 -3.04 11.31 1.37
CA GLY A 63 -3.85 11.17 2.58
C GLY A 63 -3.24 10.09 3.49
N PRO A 64 -3.96 9.66 4.53
CA PRO A 64 -3.43 8.62 5.42
C PRO A 64 -3.08 7.35 4.64
N MET A 65 -1.78 7.04 4.61
CA MET A 65 -1.26 5.99 3.75
C MET A 65 -1.71 4.60 4.17
N HIS A 66 -2.06 3.83 3.17
CA HIS A 66 -2.26 2.40 3.21
C HIS A 66 -1.08 1.73 2.50
N TRP A 67 -0.97 0.43 2.56
CA TRP A 67 -0.07 -0.32 1.69
C TRP A 67 -0.91 -1.06 0.65
N GLY A 68 -0.77 -0.64 -0.60
CA GLY A 68 -1.25 -1.42 -1.73
C GLY A 68 -0.35 -2.64 -1.93
N HIS A 69 -0.80 -3.60 -2.72
CA HIS A 69 -0.08 -4.85 -2.94
C HIS A 69 -0.31 -5.35 -4.35
N ALA A 70 0.76 -5.76 -5.00
CA ALA A 70 0.70 -6.38 -6.31
C ALA A 70 1.74 -7.49 -6.40
N LYS A 71 1.53 -8.42 -7.32
CA LYS A 71 2.48 -9.50 -7.57
C LYS A 71 2.70 -9.68 -9.06
N SER A 72 3.84 -10.28 -9.42
CA SER A 72 4.20 -10.53 -10.80
C SER A 72 5.14 -11.72 -10.90
N LYS A 73 5.05 -12.46 -11.99
CA LYS A 73 5.98 -13.55 -12.31
C LYS A 73 7.15 -13.06 -13.17
N ASP A 74 6.98 -11.98 -13.91
CA ASP A 74 7.93 -11.50 -14.92
C ASP A 74 8.36 -10.04 -14.73
N LEU A 75 7.86 -9.34 -13.71
CA LEU A 75 8.13 -7.93 -13.43
C LEU A 75 7.54 -6.96 -14.47
N LEU A 76 6.85 -7.45 -15.46
CA LEU A 76 6.20 -6.64 -16.50
C LEU A 76 4.69 -6.62 -16.35
N HIS A 77 4.11 -7.77 -16.06
CA HIS A 77 2.66 -7.90 -15.88
C HIS A 77 2.37 -8.06 -14.39
N TRP A 78 1.61 -7.14 -13.87
CA TRP A 78 1.30 -7.06 -12.43
C TRP A 78 -0.15 -7.41 -12.18
N GLU A 79 -0.36 -8.27 -11.20
CA GLU A 79 -1.68 -8.61 -10.69
C GLU A 79 -1.92 -7.85 -9.40
N GLU A 80 -2.99 -7.07 -9.37
CA GLU A 80 -3.38 -6.34 -8.18
C GLU A 80 -3.94 -7.30 -7.14
N LEU A 81 -3.53 -7.11 -5.90
CA LEU A 81 -4.02 -7.86 -4.76
C LEU A 81 -4.74 -6.91 -3.79
N PRO A 82 -5.52 -7.45 -2.84
CA PRO A 82 -6.16 -6.62 -1.83
C PRO A 82 -5.17 -5.78 -1.04
N VAL A 83 -5.62 -4.66 -0.51
CA VAL A 83 -4.82 -3.79 0.36
C VAL A 83 -4.21 -4.61 1.49
N ALA A 84 -2.91 -4.46 1.69
CA ALA A 84 -2.18 -5.24 2.70
C ALA A 84 -2.27 -4.61 4.09
N LEU A 85 -2.14 -3.29 4.18
CA LEU A 85 -2.20 -2.55 5.44
C LEU A 85 -3.09 -1.34 5.29
N ALA A 86 -3.84 -1.03 6.34
CA ALA A 86 -4.65 0.18 6.44
C ALA A 86 -4.55 0.72 7.86
N PRO A 87 -4.63 2.04 8.04
CA PRO A 87 -4.65 2.62 9.38
C PRO A 87 -5.78 2.02 10.21
N SER A 88 -5.45 1.41 11.34
CA SER A 88 -6.42 0.69 12.16
C SER A 88 -6.11 0.72 13.64
N GLU A 89 -4.90 1.10 14.01
CA GLU A 89 -4.43 1.10 15.39
C GLU A 89 -4.13 2.51 15.83
N SER A 90 -3.97 2.71 17.15
CA SER A 90 -3.63 4.03 17.67
C SER A 90 -2.26 4.53 17.19
N TYR A 91 -1.34 3.60 16.91
CA TYR A 91 0.00 3.95 16.49
C TYR A 91 0.15 4.17 14.97
N ASP A 92 -0.89 3.91 14.18
CA ASP A 92 -0.86 4.13 12.74
C ASP A 92 -2.11 4.88 12.23
N LYS A 93 -2.82 5.55 13.11
CA LYS A 93 -4.10 6.18 12.76
C LYS A 93 -4.01 7.18 11.63
N ASP A 94 -2.85 7.80 11.45
CA ASP A 94 -2.62 8.81 10.40
C ASP A 94 -1.80 8.26 9.23
N GLY A 95 -1.50 6.98 9.23
CA GLY A 95 -0.89 6.32 8.08
C GLY A 95 -0.01 5.13 8.43
N CYS A 96 0.02 4.18 7.51
CA CYS A 96 1.00 3.10 7.49
C CYS A 96 2.11 3.54 6.54
N PHE A 97 3.19 4.08 7.10
CA PHE A 97 4.28 4.65 6.32
C PHE A 97 5.25 3.57 5.83
N SER A 98 6.31 4.00 5.19
CA SER A 98 7.23 3.12 4.48
C SER A 98 7.90 2.09 5.38
N GLY A 99 8.28 1.00 4.77
CA GLY A 99 8.94 -0.10 5.45
C GLY A 99 9.39 -1.17 4.47
N SER A 100 9.54 -2.38 4.96
CA SER A 100 10.11 -3.47 4.18
C SER A 100 9.36 -4.77 4.39
N ALA A 101 9.73 -5.78 3.59
CA ALA A 101 9.19 -7.12 3.72
C ALA A 101 10.35 -8.11 3.85
N ILE A 102 10.13 -9.18 4.59
CA ILE A 102 11.11 -10.23 4.77
C ILE A 102 10.39 -11.58 4.78
N VAL A 103 11.02 -12.58 4.16
CA VAL A 103 10.51 -13.95 4.20
C VAL A 103 11.30 -14.72 5.24
N LYS A 104 10.60 -15.37 6.15
CA LYS A 104 11.20 -16.22 7.17
C LYS A 104 10.25 -17.37 7.49
N ASP A 105 10.78 -18.60 7.53
CA ASP A 105 10.02 -19.82 7.85
C ASP A 105 8.75 -19.94 6.99
N ASP A 106 8.89 -19.70 5.69
CA ASP A 106 7.81 -19.75 4.70
C ASP A 106 6.66 -18.79 4.99
N LYS A 107 6.97 -17.69 5.66
CA LYS A 107 6.00 -16.62 5.95
C LYS A 107 6.54 -15.28 5.50
N LEU A 108 5.65 -14.45 5.06
CA LEU A 108 5.96 -13.08 4.64
C LEU A 108 5.65 -12.12 5.79
N TYR A 109 6.68 -11.43 6.26
CA TYR A 109 6.54 -10.43 7.33
C TYR A 109 6.68 -9.04 6.73
N LEU A 110 5.76 -8.15 7.11
CA LEU A 110 5.81 -6.75 6.72
C LEU A 110 6.21 -5.93 7.94
N LEU A 111 7.25 -5.13 7.76
CA LEU A 111 7.70 -4.20 8.78
C LEU A 111 7.42 -2.79 8.27
N TYR A 112 6.67 -2.02 9.01
CA TYR A 112 6.26 -0.69 8.56
C TYR A 112 6.33 0.32 9.69
N THR A 113 6.26 1.59 9.33
CA THR A 113 6.26 2.70 10.27
C THR A 113 4.82 3.13 10.50
N GLY A 114 4.34 2.98 11.73
CA GLY A 114 3.07 3.56 12.13
C GLY A 114 3.23 5.07 12.32
N HIS A 115 2.33 5.85 11.76
CA HIS A 115 2.40 7.31 11.82
C HIS A 115 1.21 7.89 12.57
N VAL A 116 1.52 8.81 13.48
CA VAL A 116 0.53 9.62 14.17
C VAL A 116 0.99 11.06 14.07
N ASP A 117 0.14 11.90 13.51
CA ASP A 117 0.41 13.32 13.39
C ASP A 117 -0.22 14.05 14.56
N ASP A 118 0.61 14.65 15.38
CA ASP A 118 0.16 15.49 16.48
C ASP A 118 0.48 16.92 16.12
N CYS A 119 -0.54 17.69 15.81
CA CYS A 119 -0.36 19.06 15.35
C CYS A 119 0.20 19.99 16.44
N LEU A 120 0.28 19.55 17.66
CA LEU A 120 0.92 20.31 18.73
C LEU A 120 2.42 20.09 18.77
N LEU A 121 2.91 19.05 18.10
CA LEU A 121 4.31 18.69 18.07
C LEU A 121 4.75 18.64 16.61
N TYR A 122 5.95 19.07 16.36
CA TYR A 122 6.49 18.81 15.05
C TYR A 122 6.73 17.32 14.87
N THR A 123 6.70 16.87 13.66
CA THR A 123 6.93 15.47 13.35
C THR A 123 8.32 15.05 13.77
N SER A 124 8.41 13.96 14.48
CA SER A 124 9.71 13.42 14.85
C SER A 124 10.46 12.99 13.61
N PRO A 125 11.69 13.31 13.53
CA PRO A 125 12.50 12.86 12.44
C PRO A 125 12.72 11.38 12.52
N SER A 126 12.45 10.82 13.48
CA SER A 126 12.57 9.52 13.65
C SER A 126 13.38 8.89 12.87
N PRO A 127 14.05 8.50 13.02
CA PRO A 127 14.94 7.96 12.30
C PRO A 127 14.34 7.17 11.31
N ARG A 128 14.15 7.53 10.81
CA ARG A 128 13.82 6.91 10.10
C ARG A 128 14.24 6.10 9.69
N ASP A 129 14.35 6.12 9.89
CA ASP A 129 14.59 5.44 9.70
C ASP A 129 14.49 5.15 9.31
#